data_9491786cd09ad5e52240f91f46081917
#
_entry.id   9491786cd09ad5e52240f91f46081917
#
_cell.length_a   1.000
_cell.length_b   1.000
_cell.length_c   1.000
_cell.angle_alpha   90.00
_cell.angle_beta   90.00
_cell.angle_gamma   90.00
#
_symmetry.space_group_name_H-M   'P 1'
#
loop_
_entity.id
_entity.type
_entity.pdbx_description
1 polymer ?
#
loop_
_entity_poly.entity_id
_entity_poly.type
_entity_poly.pdbx_seq_one_letter_code
_entity_poly.pdbx_strand_id
1 'polypeptide(L)'
;MLYNRKERVFAGGRNMRKIKRIIICVIMAFVMICVGNNAFSKARDIKAEETQNNELKGTYGDNLTWNFKDGVLKISGTGEIPELFLEKINDQYDEISKYTVKEIVIEKGVTGIGNSAFEGCYWAEKVTFPDGLQTIGNEAFDRNGLKELEIPESVSYIGKSAFSWCRN
;
A
#
# COMPACT_ATOMS: atom_id res chain seq x y z
N MET A 1 43.59 -22.05 1.68
CA MET A 1 42.12 -22.10 1.91
C MET A 1 41.66 -20.70 2.29
N LEU A 2 41.22 -19.92 1.34
CA LEU A 2 40.78 -18.54 1.52
C LEU A 2 39.25 -18.54 1.56
N TYR A 3 38.67 -18.30 2.75
CA TYR A 3 37.22 -18.16 2.96
C TYR A 3 36.77 -16.76 2.57
N ASN A 4 35.98 -16.69 1.52
CA ASN A 4 35.53 -15.46 0.89
C ASN A 4 34.38 -14.84 1.70
N ARG A 5 34.67 -13.71 2.36
CA ARG A 5 33.72 -12.93 3.18
C ARG A 5 33.02 -11.87 2.29
N LYS A 6 32.02 -12.27 1.55
CA LYS A 6 31.08 -11.34 0.90
C LYS A 6 29.65 -11.64 1.35
N GLU A 7 29.31 -11.18 2.51
CA GLU A 7 27.91 -11.00 2.90
C GLU A 7 27.79 -9.93 3.98
N ARG A 8 26.81 -9.08 3.80
CA ARG A 8 26.26 -8.04 4.69
C ARG A 8 26.55 -6.59 4.31
N VAL A 9 25.88 -6.15 3.25
CA VAL A 9 25.60 -4.72 3.06
C VAL A 9 24.15 -4.58 2.57
N PHE A 10 23.13 -5.01 3.33
CA PHE A 10 21.72 -4.72 2.98
C PHE A 10 20.78 -4.62 4.19
N ALA A 11 21.28 -4.20 5.34
CA ALA A 11 20.43 -4.00 6.52
C ALA A 11 20.35 -2.53 7.01
N GLY A 12 21.00 -1.57 6.33
CA GLY A 12 21.15 -0.20 6.81
C GLY A 12 19.98 0.76 6.49
N GLY A 13 19.24 0.53 5.42
CA GLY A 13 18.26 1.50 4.92
C GLY A 13 16.97 1.60 5.76
N ARG A 14 16.44 0.47 6.19
CA ARG A 14 15.20 0.41 6.98
C ARG A 14 15.36 0.98 8.40
N ASN A 15 16.50 0.77 8.99
CA ASN A 15 16.77 1.26 10.35
C ASN A 15 17.02 2.77 10.40
N MET A 16 17.60 3.36 9.35
CA MET A 16 17.85 4.81 9.29
C MET A 16 16.57 5.65 9.18
N ARG A 17 15.52 5.15 8.51
CA ARG A 17 14.23 5.87 8.43
C ARG A 17 13.49 5.86 9.77
N LYS A 18 13.49 4.73 10.48
CA LYS A 18 12.95 4.64 11.85
C LYS A 18 13.72 5.53 12.81
N ILE A 19 15.04 5.55 12.72
CA ILE A 19 15.91 6.41 13.54
C ILE A 19 15.66 7.90 13.24
N LYS A 20 15.48 8.30 11.97
CA LYS A 20 15.13 9.69 11.62
C LYS A 20 13.78 10.11 12.20
N ARG A 21 12.75 9.24 12.17
CA ARG A 21 11.44 9.51 12.79
C ARG A 21 11.54 9.64 14.31
N ILE A 22 12.30 8.77 14.97
CA ILE A 22 12.53 8.84 16.42
C ILE A 22 13.30 10.14 16.78
N ILE A 23 14.32 10.50 16.01
CA ILE A 23 15.07 11.74 16.22
C ILE A 23 14.19 12.99 16.04
N ILE A 24 13.32 13.00 15.02
CA ILE A 24 12.38 14.11 14.81
C ILE A 24 11.38 14.20 15.97
N CYS A 25 10.83 13.08 16.44
CA CYS A 25 9.95 13.07 17.62
C CYS A 25 10.66 13.51 18.90
N VAL A 26 11.91 13.14 19.10
CA VAL A 26 12.71 13.55 20.28
C VAL A 26 13.08 15.04 20.20
N ILE A 27 13.43 15.54 19.01
CA ILE A 27 13.71 16.98 18.81
C ILE A 27 12.45 17.80 19.03
N MET A 28 11.28 17.35 18.53
CA MET A 28 10.00 18.01 18.74
C MET A 28 9.60 18.01 20.23
N ALA A 29 9.84 16.92 20.96
CA ALA A 29 9.62 16.86 22.39
C ALA A 29 10.56 17.78 23.17
N PHE A 30 11.82 17.95 22.74
CA PHE A 30 12.81 18.80 23.39
C PHE A 30 12.52 20.29 23.14
N VAL A 31 12.05 20.65 21.95
CA VAL A 31 11.60 22.02 21.63
C VAL A 31 10.37 22.40 22.47
N MET A 32 9.48 21.44 22.77
CA MET A 32 8.32 21.67 23.64
C MET A 32 8.70 22.01 25.11
N ILE A 33 9.83 21.50 25.58
CA ILE A 33 10.29 21.72 26.98
C ILE A 33 10.97 23.08 27.12
N CYS A 34 11.55 23.65 26.05
CA CYS A 34 12.35 24.87 26.09
C CYS A 34 11.57 26.16 25.83
N VAL A 35 10.32 26.11 25.37
CA VAL A 35 9.52 27.30 25.05
C VAL A 35 8.28 27.30 25.95
N GLY A 36 8.26 28.26 26.87
CA GLY A 36 7.24 28.38 27.92
C GLY A 36 5.79 28.45 27.44
N ASN A 37 4.85 28.36 28.39
CA ASN A 37 3.41 28.13 28.28
C ASN A 37 2.58 28.89 27.22
N ASN A 38 3.12 29.90 26.56
CA ASN A 38 2.41 30.64 25.50
C ASN A 38 2.50 29.99 24.11
N ALA A 39 3.37 28.97 23.91
CA ALA A 39 3.48 28.25 22.65
C ALA A 39 2.45 27.10 22.52
N PHE A 40 1.77 26.73 23.60
CA PHE A 40 0.86 25.58 23.63
C PHE A 40 -0.44 25.82 22.85
N SER A 41 -0.91 27.07 22.76
CA SER A 41 -2.09 27.40 21.95
C SER A 41 -1.76 27.39 20.45
N LYS A 42 -0.58 27.93 20.11
CA LYS A 42 -0.11 27.97 18.72
C LYS A 42 0.32 26.59 18.18
N ALA A 43 0.76 25.68 19.06
CA ALA A 43 1.05 24.30 18.69
C ALA A 43 -0.21 23.46 18.40
N ARG A 44 -1.39 23.85 18.93
CA ARG A 44 -2.66 23.21 18.55
C ARG A 44 -3.08 23.59 17.14
N ASP A 45 -2.86 24.84 16.73
CA ASP A 45 -3.18 25.31 15.39
C ASP A 45 -2.24 24.70 14.34
N ILE A 46 -0.94 24.52 14.69
CA ILE A 46 0.04 23.81 13.84
C ILE A 46 -0.30 22.30 13.72
N LYS A 47 -0.89 21.69 14.77
CA LYS A 47 -1.31 20.27 14.72
C LYS A 47 -2.56 20.05 13.89
N ALA A 48 -3.38 21.08 13.67
CA ALA A 48 -4.51 21.07 12.76
C ALA A 48 -4.08 21.24 11.29
N GLU A 49 -2.92 21.86 11.02
CA GLU A 49 -2.35 21.98 9.66
C GLU A 49 -1.44 20.81 9.28
N GLU A 50 -0.94 20.02 10.23
CA GLU A 50 -0.19 18.77 9.97
C GLU A 50 -1.09 17.53 9.72
N THR A 51 -2.37 17.67 9.51
CA THR A 51 -3.15 16.73 8.73
C THR A 51 -2.86 16.92 7.24
N GLN A 52 -1.59 17.00 6.89
CA GLN A 52 -1.12 16.93 5.53
C GLN A 52 -1.36 15.52 5.01
N ASN A 53 -2.36 15.41 4.16
CA ASN A 53 -2.39 14.60 2.95
C ASN A 53 -1.39 13.42 3.01
N ASN A 54 -1.70 12.42 3.84
CA ASN A 54 -0.95 11.15 3.87
C ASN A 54 -1.22 10.36 2.57
N GLU A 55 -1.05 11.05 1.45
CA GLU A 55 -1.19 10.49 0.12
C GLU A 55 0.16 9.96 -0.33
N LEU A 56 0.26 8.66 -0.48
CA LEU A 56 1.41 8.00 -1.08
C LEU A 56 1.06 7.65 -2.53
N LYS A 57 1.98 7.90 -3.43
CA LYS A 57 1.78 7.61 -4.86
C LYS A 57 3.08 7.21 -5.52
N GLY A 58 2.95 6.44 -6.57
CA GLY A 58 4.09 5.98 -7.34
C GLY A 58 3.68 5.41 -8.68
N THR A 59 4.68 4.90 -9.39
CA THR A 59 4.51 4.20 -10.66
C THR A 59 4.98 2.76 -10.52
N TYR A 60 4.47 1.88 -11.36
CA TYR A 60 4.98 0.54 -11.53
C TYR A 60 5.14 0.25 -13.03
N GLY A 61 6.39 0.02 -13.44
CA GLY A 61 6.72 0.02 -14.86
C GLY A 61 6.40 1.35 -15.53
N ASP A 62 6.15 1.30 -16.83
CA ASP A 62 5.87 2.51 -17.63
C ASP A 62 4.37 2.84 -17.72
N ASN A 63 3.49 1.89 -17.35
CA ASN A 63 2.07 1.95 -17.69
C ASN A 63 1.12 2.03 -16.49
N LEU A 64 1.58 1.73 -15.29
CA LEU A 64 0.73 1.75 -14.11
C LEU A 64 1.15 2.84 -13.13
N THR A 65 0.16 3.49 -12.57
CA THR A 65 0.31 4.41 -11.44
C THR A 65 -0.57 3.94 -10.29
N TRP A 66 -0.15 4.21 -9.07
CA TRP A 66 -0.94 3.92 -7.89
C TRP A 66 -0.94 5.11 -6.92
N ASN A 67 -2.01 5.20 -6.16
CA ASN A 67 -2.21 6.19 -5.13
C ASN A 67 -2.81 5.49 -3.90
N PHE A 68 -2.26 5.75 -2.73
CA PHE A 68 -2.78 5.26 -1.47
C PHE A 68 -3.07 6.42 -0.54
N LYS A 69 -4.33 6.50 -0.10
CA LYS A 69 -4.79 7.53 0.83
C LYS A 69 -5.90 6.98 1.72
N ASP A 70 -5.82 7.23 3.02
CA ASP A 70 -6.85 6.89 4.00
C ASP A 70 -7.32 5.42 3.98
N GLY A 71 -6.43 4.52 3.56
CA GLY A 71 -6.70 3.09 3.42
C GLY A 71 -7.25 2.68 2.05
N VAL A 72 -7.46 3.62 1.13
CA VAL A 72 -7.88 3.34 -0.26
C VAL A 72 -6.65 3.23 -1.15
N LEU A 73 -6.45 2.07 -1.77
CA LEU A 73 -5.42 1.83 -2.77
C LEU A 73 -6.06 1.91 -4.16
N LYS A 74 -5.70 2.95 -4.90
CA LYS A 74 -6.20 3.21 -6.25
C LYS A 74 -5.12 2.91 -7.29
N ILE A 75 -5.44 2.11 -8.29
CA ILE A 75 -4.55 1.74 -9.38
C ILE A 75 -5.11 2.25 -10.69
N SER A 76 -4.29 2.96 -11.46
CA SER A 76 -4.65 3.58 -12.74
C SER A 76 -3.62 3.21 -13.79
N GLY A 77 -4.00 3.37 -15.06
CA GLY A 77 -3.09 3.13 -16.18
C GLY A 77 -3.62 2.06 -17.12
N THR A 78 -2.71 1.34 -17.79
CA THR A 78 -3.09 0.37 -18.82
C THR A 78 -2.34 -0.95 -18.66
N GLY A 79 -2.99 -2.03 -19.11
CA GLY A 79 -2.40 -3.36 -19.10
C GLY A 79 -2.71 -4.15 -17.84
N GLU A 80 -1.79 -5.00 -17.42
CA GLU A 80 -1.97 -5.93 -16.32
C GLU A 80 -1.27 -5.44 -15.03
N ILE A 81 -1.97 -5.55 -13.91
CA ILE A 81 -1.36 -5.44 -12.58
C ILE A 81 -0.48 -6.68 -12.38
N PRO A 82 0.82 -6.54 -12.09
CA PRO A 82 1.71 -7.68 -12.00
C PRO A 82 1.42 -8.57 -10.79
N GLU A 83 1.94 -9.79 -10.83
CA GLU A 83 1.92 -10.69 -9.67
C GLU A 83 2.61 -10.06 -8.46
N LEU A 84 2.13 -10.39 -7.24
CA LEU A 84 2.67 -9.90 -5.97
C LEU A 84 2.77 -8.36 -5.92
N PHE A 85 1.84 -7.66 -6.59
CA PHE A 85 1.89 -6.20 -6.74
C PHE A 85 1.99 -5.47 -5.40
N LEU A 86 1.14 -5.85 -4.44
CA LEU A 86 1.13 -5.20 -3.13
C LEU A 86 2.45 -5.40 -2.38
N GLU A 87 3.06 -6.57 -2.45
CA GLU A 87 4.36 -6.82 -1.83
C GLU A 87 5.44 -5.95 -2.46
N LYS A 88 5.44 -5.83 -3.79
CA LYS A 88 6.42 -5.01 -4.53
C LYS A 88 6.34 -3.53 -4.19
N ILE A 89 5.14 -2.97 -4.00
CA ILE A 89 5.01 -1.57 -3.57
C ILE A 89 5.29 -1.41 -2.08
N ASN A 90 4.95 -2.39 -1.24
CA ASN A 90 5.25 -2.37 0.19
C ASN A 90 6.74 -2.40 0.50
N ASP A 91 7.55 -3.10 -0.29
CA ASP A 91 9.01 -3.09 -0.14
C ASP A 91 9.60 -1.68 -0.23
N GLN A 92 8.93 -0.79 -0.94
CA GLN A 92 9.33 0.61 -1.12
C GLN A 92 8.66 1.55 -0.09
N TYR A 93 7.44 1.24 0.35
CA TYR A 93 6.61 2.09 1.21
C TYR A 93 6.01 1.27 2.35
N ASP A 94 6.62 1.32 3.52
CA ASP A 94 6.21 0.57 4.73
C ASP A 94 4.76 0.87 5.17
N GLU A 95 4.20 2.02 4.76
CA GLU A 95 2.85 2.44 5.08
C GLU A 95 1.77 1.71 4.28
N ILE A 96 2.12 1.16 3.11
CA ILE A 96 1.17 0.43 2.26
C ILE A 96 1.40 -1.07 2.48
N SER A 97 0.50 -1.67 3.21
CA SER A 97 0.60 -3.10 3.50
C SER A 97 -0.78 -3.75 3.50
N LYS A 98 -0.79 -5.07 3.47
CA LYS A 98 -2.01 -5.87 3.62
C LYS A 98 -2.81 -5.59 4.89
N TYR A 99 -2.21 -4.90 5.87
CA TYR A 99 -2.88 -4.50 7.12
C TYR A 99 -3.41 -3.07 7.10
N THR A 100 -3.09 -2.28 6.08
CA THR A 100 -3.51 -0.87 5.97
C THR A 100 -4.53 -0.63 4.87
N VAL A 101 -4.54 -1.48 3.83
CA VAL A 101 -5.49 -1.38 2.72
C VAL A 101 -6.88 -1.81 3.19
N LYS A 102 -7.87 -0.93 3.01
CA LYS A 102 -9.29 -1.13 3.34
C LYS A 102 -10.18 -1.23 2.11
N GLU A 103 -9.80 -0.55 1.05
CA GLU A 103 -10.49 -0.57 -0.24
C GLU A 103 -9.47 -0.58 -1.38
N ILE A 104 -9.78 -1.32 -2.44
CA ILE A 104 -8.99 -1.40 -3.66
C ILE A 104 -9.85 -0.87 -4.81
N VAL A 105 -9.36 0.14 -5.52
CA VAL A 105 -10.04 0.71 -6.70
C VAL A 105 -9.14 0.53 -7.91
N ILE A 106 -9.60 -0.24 -8.87
CA ILE A 106 -8.90 -0.48 -10.13
C ILE A 106 -9.62 0.31 -11.23
N GLU A 107 -8.90 1.24 -11.86
CA GLU A 107 -9.49 2.15 -12.82
C GLU A 107 -9.48 1.58 -14.26
N LYS A 108 -10.27 2.24 -15.10
CA LYS A 108 -10.38 1.92 -16.53
C LYS A 108 -9.00 1.96 -17.21
N GLY A 109 -8.75 0.96 -18.06
CA GLY A 109 -7.48 0.77 -18.77
C GLY A 109 -6.70 -0.43 -18.26
N VAL A 110 -6.92 -0.83 -17.01
CA VAL A 110 -6.39 -2.09 -16.48
C VAL A 110 -7.21 -3.24 -17.04
N THR A 111 -6.53 -4.23 -17.61
CA THR A 111 -7.14 -5.38 -18.30
C THR A 111 -6.90 -6.72 -17.61
N GLY A 112 -5.95 -6.77 -16.68
CA GLY A 112 -5.63 -8.00 -15.96
C GLY A 112 -5.13 -7.74 -14.55
N ILE A 113 -5.29 -8.74 -13.70
CA ILE A 113 -4.76 -8.77 -12.33
C ILE A 113 -3.93 -10.03 -12.19
N GLY A 114 -2.65 -9.88 -11.88
CA GLY A 114 -1.69 -10.96 -11.75
C GLY A 114 -1.91 -11.86 -10.54
N ASN A 115 -1.18 -12.96 -10.48
CA ASN A 115 -1.26 -13.90 -9.37
C ASN A 115 -0.88 -13.24 -8.05
N SER A 116 -1.61 -13.54 -6.97
CA SER A 116 -1.38 -13.03 -5.62
C SER A 116 -1.21 -11.51 -5.55
N ALA A 117 -1.74 -10.74 -6.51
CA ALA A 117 -1.51 -9.29 -6.59
C ALA A 117 -1.92 -8.55 -5.32
N PHE A 118 -3.00 -8.99 -4.69
CA PHE A 118 -3.56 -8.41 -3.45
C PHE A 118 -3.82 -9.47 -2.37
N GLU A 119 -3.08 -10.58 -2.39
CA GLU A 119 -3.22 -11.64 -1.40
C GLU A 119 -3.03 -11.11 0.02
N GLY A 120 -3.92 -11.55 0.92
CA GLY A 120 -3.82 -11.27 2.35
C GLY A 120 -4.20 -9.85 2.77
N CYS A 121 -4.92 -9.10 1.94
CA CYS A 121 -5.49 -7.81 2.35
C CYS A 121 -6.68 -8.02 3.31
N TYR A 122 -6.40 -8.47 4.52
CA TYR A 122 -7.42 -8.89 5.52
C TYR A 122 -8.46 -7.82 5.86
N TRP A 123 -8.15 -6.55 5.64
CA TRP A 123 -8.99 -5.40 5.95
C TRP A 123 -9.59 -4.75 4.69
N ALA A 124 -9.27 -5.25 3.50
CA ALA A 124 -9.89 -4.78 2.26
C ALA A 124 -11.31 -5.33 2.16
N GLU A 125 -12.28 -4.51 2.54
CA GLU A 125 -13.70 -4.89 2.58
C GLU A 125 -14.38 -4.74 1.23
N LYS A 126 -13.77 -3.97 0.31
CA LYS A 126 -14.33 -3.66 -1.00
C LYS A 126 -13.25 -3.63 -2.08
N VAL A 127 -13.62 -4.14 -3.25
CA VAL A 127 -12.87 -3.95 -4.49
C VAL A 127 -13.79 -3.43 -5.57
N THR A 128 -13.31 -2.47 -6.36
CA THR A 128 -14.00 -1.95 -7.55
C THR A 128 -13.19 -2.30 -8.77
N PHE A 129 -13.81 -3.01 -9.72
CA PHE A 129 -13.22 -3.41 -10.98
C PHE A 129 -13.67 -2.52 -12.14
N PRO A 130 -12.83 -2.27 -13.17
CA PRO A 130 -13.24 -1.58 -14.37
C PRO A 130 -13.99 -2.51 -15.35
N ASP A 131 -14.90 -1.96 -16.15
CA ASP A 131 -15.65 -2.70 -17.17
C ASP A 131 -14.79 -3.39 -18.24
N GLY A 132 -13.53 -3.04 -18.38
CA GLY A 132 -12.61 -3.63 -19.34
C GLY A 132 -11.70 -4.72 -18.78
N LEU A 133 -11.86 -5.11 -17.50
CA LEU A 133 -11.07 -6.17 -16.89
C LEU A 133 -11.38 -7.52 -17.56
N GLN A 134 -10.35 -8.26 -17.94
CA GLN A 134 -10.46 -9.54 -18.67
C GLN A 134 -10.02 -10.74 -17.83
N THR A 135 -8.99 -10.56 -16.99
CA THR A 135 -8.38 -11.68 -16.26
C THR A 135 -8.13 -11.34 -14.79
N ILE A 136 -8.39 -12.31 -13.92
CA ILE A 136 -8.04 -12.28 -12.50
C ILE A 136 -7.19 -13.53 -12.23
N GLY A 137 -5.95 -13.32 -11.77
CA GLY A 137 -4.97 -14.38 -11.57
C GLY A 137 -5.26 -15.30 -10.38
N ASN A 138 -4.45 -16.35 -10.24
CA ASN A 138 -4.53 -17.26 -9.11
C ASN A 138 -4.28 -16.50 -7.80
N GLU A 139 -5.09 -16.79 -6.78
CA GLU A 139 -4.91 -16.24 -5.42
C GLU A 139 -4.89 -14.69 -5.37
N ALA A 140 -5.35 -14.03 -6.45
CA ALA A 140 -5.23 -12.57 -6.60
C ALA A 140 -5.80 -11.79 -5.42
N PHE A 141 -6.87 -12.27 -4.80
CA PHE A 141 -7.54 -11.72 -3.63
C PHE A 141 -7.74 -12.77 -2.52
N ASP A 142 -6.87 -13.80 -2.46
CA ASP A 142 -6.95 -14.81 -1.39
C ASP A 142 -6.82 -14.13 -0.03
N ARG A 143 -7.60 -14.58 0.96
CA ARG A 143 -7.60 -14.06 2.34
C ARG A 143 -7.88 -12.55 2.47
N ASN A 144 -8.73 -12.01 1.60
CA ASN A 144 -9.21 -10.63 1.73
C ASN A 144 -10.42 -10.53 2.66
N GLY A 145 -10.66 -9.31 3.16
CA GLY A 145 -11.84 -8.99 3.98
C GLY A 145 -13.11 -8.70 3.20
N LEU A 146 -13.18 -9.05 1.90
CA LEU A 146 -14.26 -8.64 0.99
C LEU A 146 -15.64 -9.10 1.50
N LYS A 147 -16.56 -8.15 1.58
CA LYS A 147 -17.95 -8.35 1.99
C LYS A 147 -18.90 -8.50 0.80
N GLU A 148 -18.61 -7.78 -0.26
CA GLU A 148 -19.39 -7.76 -1.50
C GLU A 148 -18.42 -7.83 -2.68
N LEU A 149 -18.84 -8.48 -3.75
CA LEU A 149 -18.02 -8.67 -4.94
C LEU A 149 -18.90 -8.59 -6.18
N GLU A 150 -18.65 -7.59 -7.01
CA GLU A 150 -19.24 -7.45 -8.35
C GLU A 150 -18.15 -7.70 -9.39
N ILE A 151 -18.27 -8.79 -10.13
CA ILE A 151 -17.33 -9.15 -11.20
C ILE A 151 -17.91 -8.66 -12.52
N PRO A 152 -17.18 -7.79 -13.29
CA PRO A 152 -17.63 -7.31 -14.59
C PRO A 152 -17.85 -8.45 -15.59
N GLU A 153 -18.85 -8.29 -16.48
CA GLU A 153 -19.14 -9.26 -17.55
C GLU A 153 -17.96 -9.47 -18.52
N SER A 154 -17.05 -8.50 -18.60
CA SER A 154 -15.83 -8.56 -19.42
C SER A 154 -14.82 -9.59 -18.92
N VAL A 155 -14.91 -10.04 -17.66
CA VAL A 155 -13.97 -11.01 -17.09
C VAL A 155 -14.20 -12.38 -17.69
N SER A 156 -13.24 -12.85 -18.46
CA SER A 156 -13.26 -14.14 -19.14
C SER A 156 -12.48 -15.25 -18.43
N TYR A 157 -11.62 -14.89 -17.49
CA TYR A 157 -10.81 -15.83 -16.73
C TYR A 157 -10.67 -15.42 -15.27
N ILE A 158 -10.93 -16.39 -14.39
CA ILE A 158 -10.68 -16.27 -12.94
C ILE A 158 -9.81 -17.45 -12.54
N GLY A 159 -8.66 -17.16 -11.97
CA GLY A 159 -7.66 -18.14 -11.56
C GLY A 159 -8.08 -18.97 -10.34
N LYS A 160 -7.32 -20.02 -10.09
CA LYS A 160 -7.53 -20.90 -8.93
C LYS A 160 -7.42 -20.09 -7.63
N SER A 161 -8.37 -20.31 -6.71
CA SER A 161 -8.38 -19.66 -5.39
C SER A 161 -8.38 -18.13 -5.40
N ALA A 162 -8.77 -17.49 -6.52
CA ALA A 162 -8.68 -16.04 -6.68
C ALA A 162 -9.36 -15.25 -5.54
N PHE A 163 -10.43 -15.78 -4.95
CA PHE A 163 -11.18 -15.19 -3.84
C PHE A 163 -11.34 -16.14 -2.65
N SER A 164 -10.43 -17.09 -2.48
CA SER A 164 -10.51 -18.04 -1.38
C SER A 164 -10.31 -17.33 -0.04
N TRP A 165 -10.95 -17.85 0.99
CA TRP A 165 -10.84 -17.30 2.36
C TRP A 165 -11.20 -15.82 2.49
N CYS A 166 -11.95 -15.25 1.53
CA CYS A 166 -12.59 -13.95 1.74
C CYS A 166 -13.63 -14.08 2.86
N ARG A 167 -13.61 -13.16 3.80
CA ARG A 167 -14.55 -13.19 4.94
C ARG A 167 -15.88 -12.63 4.47
N ASN A 168 -16.90 -13.47 4.43
CA ASN A 168 -18.30 -13.05 4.38
C ASN A 168 -18.78 -12.69 5.78
#